data_5238c7fd934f89d0b0c824713c35f6dd
#
_entry.id   5238c7fd934f89d0b0c824713c35f6dd
#
_cell.length_a   1.000
_cell.length_b   1.000
_cell.length_c   1.000
_cell.angle_alpha   90.00
_cell.angle_beta   90.00
_cell.angle_gamma   90.00
#
_symmetry.space_group_name_H-M   'P 1'
#
loop_
_entity.id
_entity.type
_entity.pdbx_description
1 polymer ?
#
loop_
_entity_poly.entity_id
_entity_poly.type
_entity_poly.pdbx_seq_one_letter_code
_entity_poly.pdbx_strand_id
1 'polypeptide(L)'
;RLVGSEMCIRDRIIMAVGVIIGIYTNPEFTIPEIWSHMYSMHPAGTPIWSFMFITVACGAISGFHSTQSPLMARCMKSEKYGRPVFYGAMITEGIVALIWAAAATYFYHENGMAENNASVIVDAITKSWLGSVGGILAILGVIAAPITSGDTAFRSARLIVADFMGMEQKSIRRRLYICVPMFLAAIGLLLYSLRDAAGFDMIWRYFAWSNQTLSVFTLWAITVYLVQTGKNYWITLIPALFMTCVCSTYLCIAPEGFGLTQIVSYYIGLFC
;
A
#
# COMPACT_ATOMS: atom_id res chain seq x y z
N ARG A 1 -20.48 -15.45 3.48
CA ARG A 1 -19.56 -14.40 2.96
C ARG A 1 -19.19 -13.32 3.99
N LEU A 2 -20.08 -12.98 4.94
CA LEU A 2 -19.82 -12.00 6.02
C LEU A 2 -18.90 -12.56 7.12
N VAL A 3 -19.01 -13.83 7.44
CA VAL A 3 -18.24 -14.49 8.53
C VAL A 3 -16.74 -14.43 8.31
N GLY A 4 -16.27 -14.61 7.06
CA GLY A 4 -14.84 -14.54 6.75
C GLY A 4 -14.24 -13.13 6.88
N SER A 5 -14.99 -12.09 6.50
CA SER A 5 -14.50 -10.71 6.59
C SER A 5 -14.47 -10.20 8.05
N GLU A 6 -15.45 -10.59 8.87
CA GLU A 6 -15.47 -10.23 10.29
C GLU A 6 -14.35 -10.92 11.08
N MET A 7 -14.06 -12.18 10.79
CA MET A 7 -12.92 -12.90 11.37
C MET A 7 -11.60 -12.18 11.03
N CYS A 8 -11.37 -11.85 9.77
CA CYS A 8 -10.16 -11.14 9.36
C CYS A 8 -9.98 -9.77 10.04
N ILE A 9 -11.06 -9.02 10.28
CA ILE A 9 -11.00 -7.73 10.97
C ILE A 9 -10.65 -7.93 12.44
N ARG A 10 -11.30 -8.89 13.10
CA ARG A 10 -11.02 -9.21 14.52
C ARG A 10 -9.58 -9.67 14.72
N ASP A 11 -9.07 -10.54 13.86
CA ASP A 11 -7.70 -11.05 13.94
C ASP A 11 -6.68 -9.93 13.77
N ARG A 12 -6.92 -8.99 12.85
CA ARG A 12 -6.06 -7.80 12.67
C ARG A 12 -6.08 -6.86 13.86
N ILE A 13 -7.25 -6.64 14.46
CA ILE A 13 -7.35 -5.81 15.66
C ILE A 13 -6.63 -6.47 16.84
N ILE A 14 -6.82 -7.79 17.05
CA ILE A 14 -6.13 -8.54 18.10
C ILE A 14 -4.62 -8.49 17.88
N MET A 15 -4.16 -8.65 16.65
CA MET A 15 -2.74 -8.58 16.31
C MET A 15 -2.18 -7.17 16.55
N ALA A 16 -2.87 -6.11 16.12
CA ALA A 16 -2.46 -4.74 16.36
C ALA A 16 -2.40 -4.40 17.86
N VAL A 17 -3.40 -4.81 18.63
CA VAL A 17 -3.41 -4.65 20.11
C VAL A 17 -2.27 -5.45 20.74
N GLY A 18 -2.03 -6.69 20.30
CA GLY A 18 -0.93 -7.52 20.78
C GLY A 18 0.45 -6.88 20.51
N VAL A 19 0.63 -6.31 19.32
CA VAL A 19 1.85 -5.57 18.96
C VAL A 19 2.03 -4.34 19.84
N ILE A 20 0.98 -3.56 20.09
CA ILE A 20 1.01 -2.41 21.01
C ILE A 20 1.42 -2.88 22.44
N ILE A 21 0.79 -3.94 22.94
CA ILE A 21 1.16 -4.50 24.25
C ILE A 21 2.62 -4.94 24.25
N GLY A 22 3.09 -5.61 23.21
CA GLY A 22 4.50 -6.02 23.06
C GLY A 22 5.46 -4.83 23.12
N ILE A 23 5.11 -3.73 22.43
CA ILE A 23 5.88 -2.48 22.48
C ILE A 23 5.98 -1.93 23.92
N TYR A 24 4.87 -1.94 24.65
CA TYR A 24 4.83 -1.38 26.02
C TYR A 24 5.45 -2.31 27.08
N THR A 25 5.39 -3.61 26.89
CA THR A 25 5.92 -4.58 27.87
C THR A 25 7.40 -4.89 27.71
N ASN A 26 8.00 -4.49 26.60
CA ASN A 26 9.40 -4.70 26.36
C ASN A 26 10.23 -3.49 26.85
N PRO A 27 10.97 -3.59 27.97
CA PRO A 27 11.65 -2.44 28.58
C PRO A 27 12.82 -1.91 27.75
N GLU A 28 13.30 -2.68 26.78
CA GLU A 28 14.39 -2.31 25.88
C GLU A 28 13.89 -1.59 24.62
N PHE A 29 12.56 -1.43 24.47
CA PHE A 29 11.99 -0.79 23.29
C PHE A 29 12.22 0.72 23.33
N THR A 30 13.23 1.15 22.64
CA THR A 30 13.45 2.56 22.32
C THR A 30 13.18 2.80 20.84
N ILE A 31 12.12 3.54 20.52
CA ILE A 31 11.96 4.06 19.16
C ILE A 31 13.05 5.11 18.96
N PRO A 32 13.99 4.93 18.02
CA PRO A 32 15.03 5.93 17.80
C PRO A 32 14.38 7.26 17.37
N GLU A 33 14.87 8.35 17.93
CA GLU A 33 14.35 9.67 17.62
C GLU A 33 14.54 9.97 16.13
N ILE A 34 13.46 10.36 15.46
CA ILE A 34 13.45 10.67 14.02
C ILE A 34 14.50 11.75 13.69
N TRP A 35 14.70 12.69 14.60
CA TRP A 35 15.57 13.84 14.40
C TRP A 35 17.06 13.53 14.45
N SER A 36 17.46 12.45 15.12
CA SER A 36 18.86 12.05 15.27
C SER A 36 19.39 11.23 14.09
N HIS A 37 18.50 10.65 13.26
CA HIS A 37 18.85 9.71 12.20
C HIS A 37 18.14 10.03 10.86
N MET A 38 18.20 11.28 10.42
CA MET A 38 17.60 11.70 9.14
C MET A 38 18.42 11.30 7.90
N TYR A 39 19.27 10.32 8.01
CA TYR A 39 20.02 9.76 6.88
C TYR A 39 19.58 8.33 6.58
N SER A 40 19.81 7.87 5.35
CA SER A 40 19.47 6.51 4.95
C SER A 40 20.35 5.49 5.68
N MET A 41 19.71 4.60 6.42
CA MET A 41 20.36 3.43 7.03
C MET A 41 20.25 2.19 6.13
N HIS A 42 19.68 2.32 4.93
CA HIS A 42 19.50 1.21 4.00
C HIS A 42 20.86 0.72 3.50
N PRO A 43 21.16 -0.60 3.51
CA PRO A 43 22.47 -1.15 3.13
C PRO A 43 22.92 -0.77 1.72
N ALA A 44 21.99 -0.60 0.79
CA ALA A 44 22.26 -0.17 -0.58
C ALA A 44 22.37 1.35 -0.76
N GLY A 45 22.39 2.15 0.33
CA GLY A 45 22.48 3.61 0.25
C GLY A 45 21.28 4.28 -0.43
N THR A 46 20.12 3.63 -0.46
CA THR A 46 18.91 4.15 -1.10
C THR A 46 18.50 5.49 -0.46
N PRO A 47 18.30 6.56 -1.25
CA PRO A 47 17.96 7.86 -0.68
C PRO A 47 16.57 7.84 -0.04
N ILE A 48 16.43 8.51 1.11
CA ILE A 48 15.13 8.59 1.82
C ILE A 48 14.11 9.33 0.95
N TRP A 49 14.51 10.46 0.36
CA TRP A 49 13.63 11.23 -0.51
C TRP A 49 13.19 10.39 -1.71
N SER A 50 11.94 10.47 -2.03
CA SER A 50 11.13 9.71 -2.95
C SER A 50 10.89 8.24 -2.57
N PHE A 51 11.91 7.45 -2.19
CA PHE A 51 11.74 6.01 -1.92
C PHE A 51 10.84 5.75 -0.71
N MET A 52 11.02 6.47 0.40
CA MET A 52 10.16 6.32 1.58
C MET A 52 8.69 6.58 1.24
N PHE A 53 8.40 7.64 0.49
CA PHE A 53 7.01 8.01 0.14
C PHE A 53 6.39 7.06 -0.89
N ILE A 54 7.19 6.41 -1.71
CA ILE A 54 6.71 5.35 -2.61
C ILE A 54 6.38 4.07 -1.84
N THR A 55 7.21 3.70 -0.86
CA THR A 55 7.00 2.47 -0.07
C THR A 55 5.81 2.58 0.90
N VAL A 56 5.50 3.77 1.42
CA VAL A 56 4.32 4.02 2.27
C VAL A 56 3.03 4.13 1.41
N ALA A 57 2.90 3.26 0.41
CA ALA A 57 1.86 3.39 -0.60
C ALA A 57 0.43 3.19 -0.09
N CYS A 58 0.20 2.34 0.91
CA CYS A 58 -1.15 2.02 1.39
C CYS A 58 -1.54 2.77 2.67
N GLY A 59 -0.57 3.06 3.53
CA GLY A 59 -0.84 3.65 4.85
C GLY A 59 -1.10 5.16 4.87
N ALA A 60 -0.75 5.89 3.82
CA ALA A 60 -0.90 7.34 3.74
C ALA A 60 -1.72 7.76 2.53
N ILE A 61 -1.18 7.60 1.31
CA ILE A 61 -1.86 7.95 0.06
C ILE A 61 -1.79 6.76 -0.87
N SER A 62 -2.95 6.24 -1.29
CA SER A 62 -3.02 5.06 -2.13
C SER A 62 -3.93 5.28 -3.34
N GLY A 63 -3.39 5.08 -4.53
CA GLY A 63 -4.15 5.07 -5.77
C GLY A 63 -5.16 3.91 -5.85
N PHE A 64 -4.94 2.84 -5.09
CA PHE A 64 -5.88 1.73 -5.01
C PHE A 64 -7.27 2.18 -4.54
N HIS A 65 -7.35 3.17 -3.66
CA HIS A 65 -8.61 3.75 -3.20
C HIS A 65 -9.39 4.43 -4.32
N SER A 66 -8.73 4.97 -5.33
CA SER A 66 -9.42 5.57 -6.48
C SER A 66 -10.24 4.57 -7.28
N THR A 67 -9.81 3.31 -7.33
CA THR A 67 -10.54 2.23 -8.00
C THR A 67 -11.63 1.63 -7.12
N GLN A 68 -11.45 1.63 -5.79
CA GLN A 68 -12.37 1.03 -4.84
C GLN A 68 -13.49 1.99 -4.41
N SER A 69 -13.18 3.28 -4.22
CA SER A 69 -14.14 4.26 -3.72
C SER A 69 -15.42 4.37 -4.55
N PRO A 70 -15.37 4.39 -5.89
CA PRO A 70 -16.58 4.40 -6.70
C PRO A 70 -17.45 3.15 -6.52
N LEU A 71 -16.84 1.98 -6.33
CA LEU A 71 -17.57 0.73 -6.09
C LEU A 71 -18.23 0.75 -4.71
N MET A 72 -17.53 1.22 -3.69
CA MET A 72 -18.06 1.35 -2.34
C MET A 72 -19.17 2.39 -2.27
N ALA A 73 -19.03 3.53 -2.96
CA ALA A 73 -20.06 4.57 -3.03
C ALA A 73 -21.38 4.02 -3.57
N ARG A 74 -21.32 3.18 -4.60
CA ARG A 74 -22.52 2.52 -5.18
C ARG A 74 -23.19 1.52 -4.24
N CYS A 75 -22.46 0.99 -3.26
CA CYS A 75 -22.96 0.00 -2.30
C CYS A 75 -23.45 0.62 -0.98
N MET A 76 -23.21 1.91 -0.75
CA MET A 76 -23.65 2.58 0.45
C MET A 76 -25.16 2.76 0.50
N LYS A 77 -25.76 2.49 1.69
CA LYS A 77 -27.19 2.66 1.93
C LYS A 77 -27.60 4.12 2.10
N SER A 78 -26.69 4.98 2.54
CA SER A 78 -26.92 6.41 2.80
C SER A 78 -25.62 7.19 2.75
N GLU A 79 -25.67 8.42 2.25
CA GLU A 79 -24.52 9.35 2.23
C GLU A 79 -23.95 9.67 3.62
N LYS A 80 -24.77 9.54 4.68
CA LYS A 80 -24.34 9.72 6.07
C LYS A 80 -23.17 8.82 6.46
N TYR A 81 -23.05 7.65 5.84
CA TYR A 81 -21.96 6.71 6.07
C TYR A 81 -20.67 7.04 5.28
N GLY A 82 -20.71 8.02 4.39
CA GLY A 82 -19.54 8.38 3.57
C GLY A 82 -18.32 8.75 4.41
N ARG A 83 -18.49 9.60 5.43
CA ARG A 83 -17.37 10.02 6.28
C ARG A 83 -16.75 8.87 7.07
N PRO A 84 -17.47 8.02 7.82
CA PRO A 84 -16.85 6.88 8.49
C PRO A 84 -16.31 5.82 7.54
N VAL A 85 -16.94 5.58 6.40
CA VAL A 85 -16.51 4.55 5.44
C VAL A 85 -15.24 4.95 4.70
N PHE A 86 -15.14 6.18 4.20
CA PHE A 86 -13.97 6.60 3.43
C PHE A 86 -12.89 7.22 4.31
N TYR A 87 -13.21 8.21 5.11
CA TYR A 87 -12.24 8.90 5.95
C TYR A 87 -11.86 8.10 7.19
N GLY A 88 -12.84 7.53 7.88
CA GLY A 88 -12.59 6.71 9.08
C GLY A 88 -11.76 5.45 8.77
N ALA A 89 -12.03 4.79 7.65
CA ALA A 89 -11.23 3.63 7.23
C ALA A 89 -9.76 4.01 6.97
N MET A 90 -9.51 5.14 6.31
CA MET A 90 -8.14 5.62 6.04
C MET A 90 -7.37 5.96 7.31
N ILE A 91 -8.02 6.62 8.29
CA ILE A 91 -7.39 6.88 9.59
C ILE A 91 -7.01 5.57 10.29
N THR A 92 -7.93 4.60 10.30
CA THR A 92 -7.67 3.30 10.92
C THR A 92 -6.51 2.57 10.23
N GLU A 93 -6.47 2.59 8.91
CA GLU A 93 -5.39 2.00 8.12
C GLU A 93 -4.05 2.69 8.43
N GLY A 94 -4.02 4.02 8.49
CA GLY A 94 -2.83 4.79 8.84
C GLY A 94 -2.31 4.48 10.25
N ILE A 95 -3.20 4.36 11.24
CA ILE A 95 -2.82 3.98 12.61
C ILE A 95 -2.20 2.58 12.62
N VAL A 96 -2.82 1.61 11.96
CA VAL A 96 -2.27 0.23 11.87
C VAL A 96 -0.92 0.23 11.16
N ALA A 97 -0.76 1.02 10.10
CA ALA A 97 0.53 1.14 9.41
C ALA A 97 1.62 1.73 10.32
N LEU A 98 1.30 2.73 11.14
CA LEU A 98 2.24 3.30 12.12
C LEU A 98 2.65 2.28 13.21
N ILE A 99 1.71 1.45 13.68
CA ILE A 99 2.02 0.39 14.64
C ILE A 99 3.03 -0.60 14.03
N TRP A 100 2.82 -1.02 12.79
CA TRP A 100 3.74 -1.90 12.08
C TRP A 100 5.07 -1.25 11.76
N ALA A 101 5.08 0.04 11.44
CA ALA A 101 6.33 0.79 11.24
C ALA A 101 7.17 0.82 12.53
N ALA A 102 6.54 1.08 13.68
CA ALA A 102 7.21 1.05 14.98
C ALA A 102 7.77 -0.36 15.30
N ALA A 103 6.96 -1.40 15.08
CA ALA A 103 7.38 -2.79 15.29
C ALA A 103 8.54 -3.20 14.38
N ALA A 104 8.51 -2.82 13.10
CA ALA A 104 9.58 -3.09 12.16
C ALA A 104 10.86 -2.33 12.52
N THR A 105 10.75 -1.09 12.99
CA THR A 105 11.92 -0.32 13.45
C THR A 105 12.63 -1.01 14.60
N TYR A 106 11.87 -1.52 15.58
CA TYR A 106 12.43 -2.32 16.67
C TYR A 106 13.11 -3.59 16.16
N PHE A 107 12.43 -4.34 15.28
CA PHE A 107 12.96 -5.58 14.72
C PHE A 107 14.31 -5.36 14.01
N TYR A 108 14.43 -4.31 13.22
CA TYR A 108 15.67 -3.99 12.52
C TYR A 108 16.77 -3.49 13.44
N HIS A 109 16.42 -2.83 14.53
CA HIS A 109 17.39 -2.40 15.55
C HIS A 109 18.05 -3.61 16.23
N GLU A 110 17.26 -4.64 16.54
CA GLU A 110 17.76 -5.84 17.24
C GLU A 110 18.46 -6.84 16.30
N ASN A 111 17.92 -7.07 15.10
CA ASN A 111 18.35 -8.15 14.20
C ASN A 111 19.20 -7.67 13.01
N GLY A 112 19.38 -6.37 12.86
CA GLY A 112 20.03 -5.79 11.69
C GLY A 112 19.17 -5.85 10.42
N MET A 113 19.68 -5.29 9.33
CA MET A 113 18.93 -5.11 8.07
C MET A 113 19.13 -6.25 7.06
N ALA A 114 19.30 -7.47 7.51
CA ALA A 114 19.56 -8.61 6.63
C ALA A 114 18.31 -9.16 5.94
N GLU A 115 17.11 -8.92 6.50
CA GLU A 115 15.85 -9.49 6.00
C GLU A 115 14.97 -8.42 5.38
N ASN A 116 14.59 -8.61 4.12
CA ASN A 116 13.73 -7.66 3.38
C ASN A 116 12.31 -8.19 3.14
N ASN A 117 12.03 -9.46 3.48
CA ASN A 117 10.73 -10.05 3.25
C ASN A 117 9.75 -9.67 4.36
N ALA A 118 8.78 -8.83 4.05
CA ALA A 118 7.77 -8.35 4.99
C ALA A 118 7.01 -9.48 5.71
N SER A 119 6.77 -10.60 5.04
CA SER A 119 6.06 -11.75 5.65
C SER A 119 6.89 -12.42 6.73
N VAL A 120 8.21 -12.53 6.51
CA VAL A 120 9.15 -13.11 7.49
C VAL A 120 9.28 -12.18 8.69
N ILE A 121 9.37 -10.87 8.47
CA ILE A 121 9.45 -9.87 9.54
C ILE A 121 8.19 -9.90 10.41
N VAL A 122 7.00 -9.93 9.79
CA VAL A 122 5.72 -10.01 10.53
C VAL A 122 5.65 -11.29 11.36
N ASP A 123 6.05 -12.43 10.81
CA ASP A 123 6.08 -13.71 11.52
C ASP A 123 7.07 -13.68 12.71
N ALA A 124 8.26 -13.12 12.50
CA ALA A 124 9.27 -13.00 13.53
C ALA A 124 8.82 -12.09 14.68
N ILE A 125 8.28 -10.90 14.38
CA ILE A 125 7.77 -9.96 15.39
C ILE A 125 6.62 -10.59 16.17
N THR A 126 5.67 -11.21 15.50
CA THR A 126 4.49 -11.78 16.16
C THR A 126 4.82 -13.00 16.99
N LYS A 127 5.74 -13.84 16.56
CA LYS A 127 6.24 -14.96 17.35
C LYS A 127 7.03 -14.51 18.59
N SER A 128 7.87 -13.51 18.43
CA SER A 128 8.65 -12.95 19.53
C SER A 128 7.78 -12.35 20.65
N TRP A 129 6.75 -11.60 20.28
CA TRP A 129 5.93 -10.86 21.24
C TRP A 129 4.67 -11.56 21.71
N LEU A 130 4.06 -12.40 20.90
CA LEU A 130 2.80 -13.09 21.17
C LEU A 130 2.96 -14.62 21.25
N GLY A 131 4.17 -15.14 21.13
CA GLY A 131 4.47 -16.57 21.16
C GLY A 131 3.77 -17.36 20.05
N SER A 132 3.43 -18.60 20.32
CA SER A 132 2.80 -19.50 19.33
C SER A 132 1.47 -18.99 18.81
N VAL A 133 0.67 -18.31 19.63
CA VAL A 133 -0.61 -17.72 19.23
C VAL A 133 -0.38 -16.59 18.22
N GLY A 134 0.64 -15.78 18.44
CA GLY A 134 1.05 -14.72 17.52
C GLY A 134 1.44 -15.25 16.15
N GLY A 135 2.21 -16.33 16.09
CA GLY A 135 2.58 -16.97 14.84
C GLY A 135 1.36 -17.46 14.04
N ILE A 136 0.37 -18.06 14.69
CA ILE A 136 -0.88 -18.49 14.03
C ILE A 136 -1.65 -17.28 13.51
N LEU A 137 -1.81 -16.21 14.31
CA LEU A 137 -2.49 -14.98 13.90
C LEU A 137 -1.78 -14.28 12.74
N ALA A 138 -0.42 -14.28 12.73
CA ALA A 138 0.37 -13.73 11.64
C ALA A 138 0.13 -14.48 10.33
N ILE A 139 0.21 -15.82 10.37
CA ILE A 139 -0.04 -16.65 9.18
C ILE A 139 -1.45 -16.41 8.64
N LEU A 140 -2.47 -16.42 9.50
CA LEU A 140 -3.85 -16.15 9.10
C LEU A 140 -4.00 -14.72 8.52
N GLY A 141 -3.41 -13.71 9.15
CA GLY A 141 -3.45 -12.32 8.69
C GLY A 141 -2.73 -12.12 7.36
N VAL A 142 -1.53 -12.70 7.21
CA VAL A 142 -0.71 -12.62 6.00
C VAL A 142 -1.36 -13.36 4.82
N ILE A 143 -2.05 -14.48 5.06
CA ILE A 143 -2.75 -15.23 4.00
C ILE A 143 -4.11 -14.61 3.69
N ALA A 144 -4.91 -14.28 4.71
CA ALA A 144 -6.28 -13.82 4.52
C ALA A 144 -6.35 -12.42 3.89
N ALA A 145 -5.41 -11.52 4.21
CA ALA A 145 -5.39 -10.17 3.67
C ALA A 145 -5.20 -10.12 2.14
N PRO A 146 -4.21 -10.80 1.54
CA PRO A 146 -4.06 -10.86 0.09
C PRO A 146 -5.26 -11.52 -0.62
N ILE A 147 -5.88 -12.54 -0.03
CA ILE A 147 -7.04 -13.21 -0.63
C ILE A 147 -8.21 -12.22 -0.76
N THR A 148 -8.53 -11.49 0.30
CA THR A 148 -9.65 -10.54 0.29
C THR A 148 -9.36 -9.31 -0.59
N SER A 149 -8.14 -8.80 -0.52
CA SER A 149 -7.70 -7.66 -1.34
C SER A 149 -7.58 -8.05 -2.81
N GLY A 150 -7.06 -9.24 -3.11
CA GLY A 150 -6.93 -9.78 -4.45
C GLY A 150 -8.29 -9.98 -5.13
N ASP A 151 -9.30 -10.56 -4.46
CA ASP A 151 -10.66 -10.70 -5.02
C ASP A 151 -11.21 -9.31 -5.43
N THR A 152 -11.00 -8.31 -4.59
CA THR A 152 -11.49 -6.95 -4.85
C THR A 152 -10.71 -6.28 -5.98
N ALA A 153 -9.39 -6.42 -6.02
CA ALA A 153 -8.52 -5.87 -7.06
C ALA A 153 -8.83 -6.47 -8.43
N PHE A 154 -8.93 -7.80 -8.53
CA PHE A 154 -9.30 -8.47 -9.77
C PHE A 154 -10.71 -8.13 -10.25
N ARG A 155 -11.64 -7.92 -9.32
CA ARG A 155 -13.00 -7.45 -9.66
C ARG A 155 -12.97 -6.06 -10.25
N SER A 156 -12.22 -5.14 -9.65
CA SER A 156 -12.07 -3.77 -10.15
C SER A 156 -11.39 -3.74 -11.50
N ALA A 157 -10.27 -4.44 -11.66
CA ALA A 157 -9.56 -4.54 -12.92
C ALA A 157 -10.46 -5.08 -14.04
N ARG A 158 -11.22 -6.14 -13.77
CA ARG A 158 -12.19 -6.68 -14.74
C ARG A 158 -13.24 -5.65 -15.15
N LEU A 159 -13.78 -4.89 -14.19
CA LEU A 159 -14.81 -3.89 -14.48
C LEU A 159 -14.24 -2.74 -15.29
N ILE A 160 -13.02 -2.27 -14.97
CA ILE A 160 -12.34 -1.21 -15.72
C ILE A 160 -12.08 -1.67 -17.16
N VAL A 161 -11.54 -2.87 -17.35
CA VAL A 161 -11.30 -3.43 -18.69
C VAL A 161 -12.62 -3.60 -19.46
N ALA A 162 -13.67 -4.06 -18.79
CA ALA A 162 -15.00 -4.21 -19.42
C ALA A 162 -15.60 -2.87 -19.86
N ASP A 163 -15.47 -1.84 -19.03
CA ASP A 163 -15.94 -0.48 -19.35
C ASP A 163 -15.13 0.09 -20.53
N PHE A 164 -13.82 -0.09 -20.53
CA PHE A 164 -12.95 0.33 -21.63
C PHE A 164 -13.28 -0.37 -22.97
N MET A 165 -13.62 -1.66 -22.91
CA MET A 165 -14.01 -2.46 -24.08
C MET A 165 -15.50 -2.31 -24.46
N GLY A 166 -16.29 -1.55 -23.71
CA GLY A 166 -17.73 -1.43 -23.92
C GLY A 166 -18.50 -2.74 -23.73
N MET A 167 -17.97 -3.68 -22.92
CA MET A 167 -18.53 -5.02 -22.76
C MET A 167 -19.45 -5.13 -21.56
N GLU A 168 -20.72 -5.47 -21.81
CA GLU A 168 -21.66 -5.80 -20.74
C GLU A 168 -21.24 -7.04 -19.95
N GLN A 169 -21.23 -6.94 -18.60
CA GLN A 169 -20.79 -7.98 -17.67
C GLN A 169 -21.92 -8.88 -17.13
N LYS A 170 -23.10 -8.89 -17.77
CA LYS A 170 -24.24 -9.71 -17.34
C LYS A 170 -24.00 -11.21 -17.57
N SER A 171 -23.38 -11.57 -18.70
CA SER A 171 -23.11 -12.97 -19.08
C SER A 171 -21.84 -13.50 -18.45
N ILE A 172 -21.88 -14.75 -17.93
CA ILE A 172 -20.72 -15.46 -17.39
C ILE A 172 -19.61 -15.63 -18.45
N ARG A 173 -19.98 -15.93 -19.68
CA ARG A 173 -19.03 -16.09 -20.79
C ARG A 173 -18.21 -14.83 -21.05
N ARG A 174 -18.87 -13.65 -21.05
CA ARG A 174 -18.20 -12.35 -21.22
C ARG A 174 -17.28 -12.01 -20.05
N ARG A 175 -17.65 -12.40 -18.82
CA ARG A 175 -16.79 -12.26 -17.65
C ARG A 175 -15.55 -13.13 -17.76
N LEU A 176 -15.69 -14.38 -18.16
CA LEU A 176 -14.57 -15.31 -18.34
C LEU A 176 -13.60 -14.84 -19.41
N TYR A 177 -14.11 -14.23 -20.49
CA TYR A 177 -13.27 -13.71 -21.57
C TYR A 177 -12.24 -12.66 -21.08
N ILE A 178 -12.61 -11.85 -20.09
CA ILE A 178 -11.69 -10.89 -19.45
C ILE A 178 -10.91 -11.53 -18.30
N CYS A 179 -11.56 -12.36 -17.46
CA CYS A 179 -10.93 -12.92 -16.29
C CYS A 179 -9.80 -13.90 -16.64
N VAL A 180 -9.99 -14.76 -17.65
CA VAL A 180 -9.01 -15.80 -17.96
C VAL A 180 -7.65 -15.21 -18.39
N PRO A 181 -7.57 -14.29 -19.36
CA PRO A 181 -6.30 -13.66 -19.71
C PRO A 181 -5.66 -12.92 -18.54
N MET A 182 -6.47 -12.23 -17.74
CA MET A 182 -6.00 -11.49 -16.57
C MET A 182 -5.41 -12.41 -15.49
N PHE A 183 -6.05 -13.55 -15.20
CA PHE A 183 -5.50 -14.55 -14.28
C PHE A 183 -4.26 -15.23 -14.83
N LEU A 184 -4.22 -15.55 -16.13
CA LEU A 184 -3.02 -16.11 -16.76
C LEU A 184 -1.84 -15.15 -16.68
N ALA A 185 -2.04 -13.86 -16.93
CA ALA A 185 -1.02 -12.84 -16.76
C ALA A 185 -0.54 -12.75 -15.29
N ALA A 186 -1.48 -12.76 -14.32
CA ALA A 186 -1.13 -12.75 -12.90
C ALA A 186 -0.35 -14.00 -12.48
N ILE A 187 -0.72 -15.18 -12.96
CA ILE A 187 0.02 -16.43 -12.71
C ILE A 187 1.41 -16.35 -13.34
N GLY A 188 1.53 -15.82 -14.55
CA GLY A 188 2.83 -15.64 -15.21
C GLY A 188 3.75 -14.71 -14.41
N LEU A 189 3.25 -13.58 -13.92
CA LEU A 189 3.99 -12.68 -13.04
C LEU A 189 4.38 -13.35 -11.71
N LEU A 190 3.47 -14.13 -11.12
CA LEU A 190 3.75 -14.87 -9.89
C LEU A 190 4.87 -15.89 -10.11
N LEU A 191 4.80 -16.68 -11.17
CA LEU A 191 5.84 -17.67 -11.50
C LEU A 191 7.19 -17.00 -11.77
N TYR A 192 7.19 -15.83 -12.40
CA TYR A 192 8.40 -15.04 -12.58
C TYR A 192 8.98 -14.58 -11.24
N SER A 193 8.15 -14.04 -10.34
CA SER A 193 8.60 -13.58 -9.02
C SER A 193 9.10 -14.69 -8.11
N LEU A 194 8.60 -15.92 -8.26
CA LEU A 194 9.06 -17.07 -7.48
C LEU A 194 10.39 -17.66 -7.98
N ARG A 195 10.78 -17.38 -9.21
CA ARG A 195 12.05 -17.88 -9.77
C ARG A 195 13.26 -17.07 -9.31
N ASP A 196 13.08 -15.79 -9.03
CA ASP A 196 14.16 -14.88 -8.67
C ASP A 196 13.70 -13.92 -7.58
N ALA A 197 14.44 -13.85 -6.48
CA ALA A 197 14.17 -12.92 -5.39
C ALA A 197 14.25 -11.46 -5.86
N ALA A 198 15.20 -11.13 -6.75
CA ALA A 198 15.29 -9.80 -7.36
C ALA A 198 14.07 -9.48 -8.23
N GLY A 199 13.45 -10.48 -8.85
CA GLY A 199 12.21 -10.33 -9.61
C GLY A 199 11.03 -9.94 -8.74
N PHE A 200 10.93 -10.49 -7.52
CA PHE A 200 9.90 -10.09 -6.55
C PHE A 200 10.05 -8.62 -6.14
N ASP A 201 11.25 -8.19 -5.78
CA ASP A 201 11.51 -6.81 -5.37
C ASP A 201 11.23 -5.82 -6.49
N MET A 202 11.58 -6.17 -7.73
CA MET A 202 11.27 -5.35 -8.91
C MET A 202 9.75 -5.19 -9.10
N ILE A 203 8.99 -6.28 -9.06
CA ILE A 203 7.52 -6.25 -9.19
C ILE A 203 6.90 -5.43 -8.07
N TRP A 204 7.40 -5.59 -6.83
CA TRP A 204 6.94 -4.83 -5.67
C TRP A 204 7.15 -3.32 -5.83
N ARG A 205 8.32 -2.91 -6.33
CA ARG A 205 8.63 -1.49 -6.60
C ARG A 205 7.76 -0.92 -7.71
N TYR A 206 7.56 -1.65 -8.81
CA TYR A 206 6.63 -1.25 -9.88
C TYR A 206 5.20 -1.11 -9.36
N PHE A 207 4.74 -2.04 -8.55
CA PHE A 207 3.43 -1.96 -7.91
C PHE A 207 3.30 -0.70 -7.05
N ALA A 208 4.26 -0.44 -6.17
CA ALA A 208 4.26 0.71 -5.28
C ALA A 208 4.26 2.03 -6.07
N TRP A 209 5.13 2.16 -7.07
CA TRP A 209 5.18 3.35 -7.92
C TRP A 209 3.92 3.55 -8.75
N SER A 210 3.38 2.51 -9.36
CA SER A 210 2.13 2.58 -10.14
C SER A 210 0.95 3.01 -9.28
N ASN A 211 0.86 2.48 -8.05
CA ASN A 211 -0.15 2.86 -7.08
C ASN A 211 -0.05 4.34 -6.71
N GLN A 212 1.14 4.85 -6.45
CA GLN A 212 1.34 6.27 -6.13
C GLN A 212 1.08 7.17 -7.34
N THR A 213 1.48 6.77 -8.53
CA THR A 213 1.18 7.50 -9.76
C THR A 213 -0.33 7.63 -9.99
N LEU A 214 -1.09 6.55 -9.75
CA LEU A 214 -2.55 6.60 -9.82
C LEU A 214 -3.14 7.58 -8.79
N SER A 215 -2.54 7.67 -7.60
CA SER A 215 -2.97 8.65 -6.59
C SER A 215 -2.74 10.10 -7.05
N VAL A 216 -1.65 10.37 -7.75
CA VAL A 216 -1.37 11.69 -8.35
C VAL A 216 -2.48 12.09 -9.30
N PHE A 217 -2.81 11.25 -10.28
CA PHE A 217 -3.90 11.53 -11.22
C PHE A 217 -5.24 11.77 -10.50
N THR A 218 -5.52 10.98 -9.49
CA THR A 218 -6.77 11.12 -8.71
C THR A 218 -6.81 12.44 -7.95
N LEU A 219 -5.72 12.83 -7.29
CA LEU A 219 -5.63 14.09 -6.55
C LEU A 219 -5.79 15.30 -7.49
N TRP A 220 -5.16 15.27 -8.66
CA TRP A 220 -5.36 16.32 -9.67
C TRP A 220 -6.80 16.36 -10.19
N ALA A 221 -7.42 15.23 -10.49
CA ALA A 221 -8.81 15.18 -10.91
C ALA A 221 -9.76 15.76 -9.85
N ILE A 222 -9.55 15.43 -8.57
CA ILE A 222 -10.33 15.99 -7.47
C ILE A 222 -10.06 17.48 -7.31
N THR A 223 -8.82 17.93 -7.48
CA THR A 223 -8.46 19.35 -7.41
C THR A 223 -9.21 20.16 -8.47
N VAL A 224 -9.20 19.69 -9.73
CA VAL A 224 -9.96 20.33 -10.83
C VAL A 224 -11.46 20.37 -10.52
N TYR A 225 -12.02 19.28 -10.01
CA TYR A 225 -13.42 19.22 -9.61
C TYR A 225 -13.76 20.25 -8.51
N LEU A 226 -12.90 20.38 -7.49
CA LEU A 226 -13.10 21.32 -6.39
C LEU A 226 -13.02 22.77 -6.88
N VAL A 227 -12.10 23.08 -7.78
CA VAL A 227 -12.00 24.41 -8.42
C VAL A 227 -13.28 24.72 -9.21
N GLN A 228 -13.75 23.79 -10.05
CA GLN A 228 -14.96 23.98 -10.85
C GLN A 228 -16.23 24.15 -10.00
N THR A 229 -16.28 23.52 -8.83
CA THR A 229 -17.42 23.61 -7.89
C THR A 229 -17.29 24.75 -6.88
N GLY A 230 -16.24 25.58 -6.96
CA GLY A 230 -16.01 26.71 -6.04
C GLY A 230 -15.70 26.30 -4.60
N LYS A 231 -15.22 25.06 -4.38
CA LYS A 231 -14.86 24.54 -3.06
C LYS A 231 -13.37 24.76 -2.77
N ASN A 232 -12.97 24.57 -1.52
CA ASN A 232 -11.58 24.68 -1.11
C ASN A 232 -10.73 23.57 -1.75
N TYR A 233 -9.96 23.91 -2.77
CA TYR A 233 -9.11 22.99 -3.54
C TYR A 233 -7.71 22.79 -2.93
N TRP A 234 -7.28 23.64 -2.01
CA TRP A 234 -5.96 23.54 -1.39
C TRP A 234 -5.72 22.21 -0.67
N ILE A 235 -6.80 21.61 -0.15
CA ILE A 235 -6.76 20.32 0.55
C ILE A 235 -6.21 19.21 -0.34
N THR A 236 -6.48 19.25 -1.64
CA THR A 236 -6.03 18.25 -2.62
C THR A 236 -4.87 18.73 -3.46
N LEU A 237 -4.74 20.02 -3.69
CA LEU A 237 -3.66 20.61 -4.48
C LEU A 237 -2.29 20.38 -3.83
N ILE A 238 -2.15 20.66 -2.52
CA ILE A 238 -0.88 20.49 -1.81
C ILE A 238 -0.41 19.03 -1.86
N PRO A 239 -1.22 18.04 -1.50
CA PRO A 239 -0.83 16.64 -1.68
C PRO A 239 -0.58 16.23 -3.14
N ALA A 240 -1.32 16.81 -4.11
CA ALA A 240 -1.12 16.53 -5.52
C ALA A 240 0.27 16.97 -6.00
N LEU A 241 0.67 18.21 -5.68
CA LEU A 241 1.99 18.75 -6.00
C LEU A 241 3.10 17.92 -5.34
N PHE A 242 2.94 17.65 -4.04
CA PHE A 242 3.90 16.83 -3.30
C PHE A 242 4.09 15.45 -3.93
N MET A 243 3.01 14.74 -4.20
CA MET A 243 3.08 13.40 -4.78
C MET A 243 3.55 13.40 -6.24
N THR A 244 3.28 14.47 -7.00
CA THR A 244 3.84 14.65 -8.34
C THR A 244 5.36 14.72 -8.27
N CYS A 245 5.89 15.55 -7.38
CA CYS A 245 7.33 15.67 -7.14
C CYS A 245 7.94 14.33 -6.69
N VAL A 246 7.31 13.59 -5.78
CA VAL A 246 7.76 12.28 -5.32
C VAL A 246 7.79 11.25 -6.46
N CYS A 247 6.70 11.12 -7.22
CA CYS A 247 6.59 10.09 -8.28
C CYS A 247 7.52 10.38 -9.45
N SER A 248 7.67 11.65 -9.85
CA SER A 248 8.60 12.02 -10.92
C SER A 248 10.05 11.86 -10.51
N THR A 249 10.41 12.25 -9.27
CA THR A 249 11.75 12.01 -8.73
C THR A 249 12.08 10.51 -8.70
N TYR A 250 11.15 9.70 -8.22
CA TYR A 250 11.35 8.25 -8.17
C TYR A 250 11.56 7.65 -9.56
N LEU A 251 10.74 8.02 -10.53
CA LEU A 251 10.87 7.56 -11.91
C LEU A 251 12.24 7.90 -12.50
N CYS A 252 12.78 9.07 -12.15
CA CYS A 252 14.09 9.50 -12.64
C CYS A 252 15.24 8.72 -11.98
N ILE A 253 15.18 8.47 -10.65
CA ILE A 253 16.30 7.89 -9.89
C ILE A 253 16.27 6.36 -9.84
N ALA A 254 15.08 5.73 -9.91
CA ALA A 254 14.94 4.30 -9.76
C ALA A 254 15.67 3.53 -10.88
N PRO A 255 16.36 2.42 -10.55
CA PRO A 255 17.04 1.58 -11.55
C PRO A 255 16.09 1.02 -12.61
N GLU A 256 14.87 0.74 -12.22
CA GLU A 256 13.78 0.30 -13.09
C GLU A 256 13.14 1.42 -13.92
N GLY A 257 13.46 2.69 -13.62
CA GLY A 257 13.05 3.87 -14.35
C GLY A 257 14.16 4.37 -15.30
N PHE A 258 14.52 5.66 -15.16
CA PHE A 258 15.57 6.25 -15.99
C PHE A 258 16.99 6.08 -15.44
N GLY A 259 17.16 5.69 -14.18
CA GLY A 259 18.46 5.49 -13.54
C GLY A 259 19.39 6.72 -13.54
N LEU A 260 18.81 7.92 -13.48
CA LEU A 260 19.55 9.17 -13.48
C LEU A 260 20.25 9.42 -12.14
N THR A 261 21.24 10.30 -12.16
CA THR A 261 21.93 10.70 -10.91
C THR A 261 20.97 11.37 -9.96
N GLN A 262 21.20 11.21 -8.65
CA GLN A 262 20.33 11.71 -7.59
C GLN A 262 20.06 13.23 -7.72
N ILE A 263 21.08 14.02 -7.98
CA ILE A 263 20.97 15.47 -8.09
C ILE A 263 20.05 15.88 -9.25
N VAL A 264 20.27 15.30 -10.43
CA VAL A 264 19.44 15.59 -11.62
C VAL A 264 17.99 15.18 -11.40
N SER A 265 17.76 14.02 -10.78
CA SER A 265 16.42 13.51 -10.47
C SER A 265 15.66 14.44 -9.50
N TYR A 266 16.35 15.01 -8.52
CA TYR A 266 15.75 15.96 -7.57
C TYR A 266 15.34 17.27 -8.26
N TYR A 267 16.16 17.79 -9.15
CA TYR A 267 15.79 18.99 -9.92
C TYR A 267 14.59 18.71 -10.84
N ILE A 268 14.60 17.61 -11.58
CA ILE A 268 13.47 17.25 -12.45
C ILE A 268 12.20 17.10 -11.60
N GLY A 269 12.25 16.37 -10.50
CA GLY A 269 11.09 16.16 -9.64
C GLY A 269 10.55 17.44 -9.01
N LEU A 270 11.39 18.43 -8.75
CA LEU A 270 10.97 19.72 -8.21
C LEU A 270 10.27 20.61 -9.27
N PHE A 271 10.64 20.45 -10.55
CA PHE A 271 10.09 21.25 -11.64
C PHE A 271 8.87 20.61 -12.34
N CYS A 272 8.55 19.35 -12.03
CA CYS A 272 7.34 18.69 -12.50
C CYS A 272 6.11 19.02 -11.66
#